data_978b0a9b94a5f1a383e99928cb3ffa17
#
_entry.id   978b0a9b94a5f1a383e99928cb3ffa17
#
_cell.length_a   1.000
_cell.length_b   1.000
_cell.length_c   1.000
_cell.angle_alpha   90.00
_cell.angle_beta   90.00
_cell.angle_gamma   90.00
#
_symmetry.space_group_name_H-M   'P 1'
#
loop_
_entity.id
_entity.type
_entity.pdbx_description
1 polymer ?
#
loop_
_entity_poly.entity_id
_entity_poly.type
_entity_poly.pdbx_seq_one_letter_code
_entity_poly.pdbx_strand_id
1 'polypeptide(L)'
;IQTELAVVGGTIPTMSQEKIYNFILPEIPESEQQKILICIDKECDELDSLIFDIQSQIETLEEYKRSVITEAVTKGLDADVEMKDSGIAWVGDVPKHWILHPLYCYFGERKNKNALGLETNLLSLSYGKIIRKDINSNGGLLPESFNTYNIVEKDDIIIRPTDLQNDKRSLRTGICREHGIITSAYIAMKAIKPVSPEYFHYLLHAYDVMKVFYNMGNGVRQGLNFSEFSRLMVLEPPIEEQNAIVSYLKEKCDEIDLAISEKKQQIETIEEYKKSLIFE
;
A
#
# COMPACT_ATOMS: atom_id res chain seq x y z
N ILE A 1 -25.79 27.11 -3.02
CA ILE A 1 -25.79 28.34 -3.85
C ILE A 1 -25.85 29.60 -2.97
N GLN A 2 -26.83 29.79 -2.06
CA GLN A 2 -26.90 30.97 -1.20
C GLN A 2 -25.68 31.09 -0.27
N THR A 3 -25.17 29.97 0.27
CA THR A 3 -23.99 29.93 1.13
C THR A 3 -22.71 30.28 0.38
N GLU A 4 -22.55 29.80 -0.86
CA GLU A 4 -21.38 30.08 -1.71
C GLU A 4 -21.27 31.55 -2.09
N LEU A 5 -22.43 32.19 -2.36
CA LEU A 5 -22.50 33.61 -2.68
C LEU A 5 -22.28 34.52 -1.46
N ALA A 6 -22.50 33.99 -0.24
CA ALA A 6 -22.42 34.75 1.00
C ALA A 6 -21.03 34.70 1.66
N VAL A 7 -20.16 33.75 1.28
CA VAL A 7 -18.81 33.62 1.84
C VAL A 7 -17.86 34.67 1.29
N VAL A 8 -17.14 35.36 2.17
CA VAL A 8 -16.09 36.33 1.80
C VAL A 8 -14.74 35.60 1.85
N GLY A 9 -14.00 35.69 0.74
CA GLY A 9 -12.69 35.03 0.59
C GLY A 9 -11.65 35.55 1.59
N GLY A 10 -10.93 34.61 2.18
CA GLY A 10 -9.80 34.78 3.09
C GLY A 10 -9.19 33.41 3.35
N THR A 11 -8.12 33.34 4.14
CA THR A 11 -7.45 32.10 4.50
C THR A 11 -8.40 31.09 5.23
N ILE A 12 -9.44 31.64 5.89
CA ILE A 12 -10.56 30.89 6.45
C ILE A 12 -11.84 31.51 5.93
N PRO A 13 -12.70 30.79 5.19
CA PRO A 13 -13.98 31.30 4.73
C PRO A 13 -14.87 31.68 5.91
N THR A 14 -15.35 32.94 5.97
CA THR A 14 -16.22 33.40 7.02
C THR A 14 -17.51 33.99 6.46
N MET A 15 -18.60 33.82 7.21
CA MET A 15 -19.91 34.38 6.88
C MET A 15 -20.40 35.17 8.07
N SER A 16 -20.86 36.43 7.80
CA SER A 16 -21.42 37.30 8.86
C SER A 16 -22.84 36.84 9.25
N GLN A 17 -23.20 37.06 10.51
CA GLN A 17 -24.55 36.79 11.03
C GLN A 17 -25.65 37.49 10.23
N GLU A 18 -25.40 38.74 9.78
CA GLU A 18 -26.32 39.49 8.95
C GLU A 18 -26.61 38.82 7.60
N LYS A 19 -25.61 38.20 6.99
CA LYS A 19 -25.78 37.43 5.74
C LYS A 19 -26.63 36.17 5.95
N ILE A 20 -26.48 35.50 7.10
CA ILE A 20 -27.31 34.34 7.45
C ILE A 20 -28.77 34.72 7.62
N TYR A 21 -29.06 35.88 8.27
CA TYR A 21 -30.44 36.35 8.46
C TYR A 21 -31.15 36.71 7.15
N ASN A 22 -30.41 37.01 6.10
CA ASN A 22 -30.96 37.33 4.78
C ASN A 22 -31.25 36.09 3.91
N PHE A 23 -31.03 34.87 4.41
CA PHE A 23 -31.36 33.69 3.65
C PHE A 23 -32.89 33.52 3.57
N ILE A 24 -33.35 33.26 2.35
CA ILE A 24 -34.75 32.93 2.08
C ILE A 24 -34.93 31.46 2.29
N LEU A 25 -35.75 31.08 3.26
CA LEU A 25 -36.12 29.71 3.58
C LEU A 25 -37.60 29.48 3.24
N PRO A 26 -37.97 28.30 2.73
CA PRO A 26 -39.37 27.95 2.55
C PRO A 26 -40.04 27.77 3.93
N GLU A 27 -41.25 28.29 4.10
CA GLU A 27 -42.05 28.06 5.29
C GLU A 27 -42.87 26.77 5.06
N ILE A 28 -42.45 25.71 5.72
CA ILE A 28 -43.08 24.40 5.63
C ILE A 28 -43.76 24.08 6.98
N PRO A 29 -45.01 23.59 7.02
CA PRO A 29 -45.68 23.20 8.24
C PRO A 29 -44.86 22.18 9.04
N GLU A 30 -44.81 22.28 10.37
CA GLU A 30 -43.99 21.45 11.25
C GLU A 30 -44.24 19.93 11.05
N SER A 31 -45.52 19.55 10.84
CA SER A 31 -45.90 18.16 10.57
C SER A 31 -45.32 17.61 9.27
N GLU A 32 -45.09 18.50 8.29
CA GLU A 32 -44.51 18.15 7.01
C GLU A 32 -42.98 18.12 7.10
N GLN A 33 -42.37 19.06 7.83
CA GLN A 33 -40.94 19.04 8.15
C GLN A 33 -40.55 17.71 8.84
N GLN A 34 -41.32 17.27 9.83
CA GLN A 34 -41.07 16.00 10.52
C GLN A 34 -41.16 14.78 9.59
N LYS A 35 -42.10 14.76 8.67
CA LYS A 35 -42.21 13.66 7.69
C LYS A 35 -41.02 13.63 6.73
N ILE A 36 -40.57 14.80 6.28
CA ILE A 36 -39.39 14.92 5.41
C ILE A 36 -38.14 14.43 6.16
N LEU A 37 -37.94 14.87 7.40
CA LEU A 37 -36.81 14.44 8.23
C LEU A 37 -36.79 12.93 8.43
N ILE A 38 -37.95 12.33 8.83
CA ILE A 38 -38.03 10.88 9.03
C ILE A 38 -37.72 10.11 7.72
N CYS A 39 -38.16 10.63 6.58
CA CYS A 39 -37.89 10.02 5.29
C CYS A 39 -36.40 10.09 4.94
N ILE A 40 -35.79 11.28 5.05
CA ILE A 40 -34.38 11.50 4.76
C ILE A 40 -33.49 10.66 5.71
N ASP A 41 -33.77 10.70 7.02
CA ASP A 41 -33.01 9.94 8.00
C ASP A 41 -33.02 8.45 7.70
N LYS A 42 -34.22 7.90 7.39
CA LYS A 42 -34.38 6.49 7.03
C LYS A 42 -33.55 6.12 5.78
N GLU A 43 -33.64 6.92 4.72
CA GLU A 43 -32.89 6.65 3.50
C GLU A 43 -31.37 6.82 3.71
N CYS A 44 -30.96 7.83 4.50
CA CYS A 44 -29.56 8.00 4.87
C CYS A 44 -29.02 6.82 5.68
N ASP A 45 -29.78 6.29 6.62
CA ASP A 45 -29.40 5.12 7.43
C ASP A 45 -29.26 3.86 6.54
N GLU A 46 -30.17 3.66 5.58
CA GLU A 46 -30.10 2.56 4.61
C GLU A 46 -28.84 2.67 3.71
N LEU A 47 -28.51 3.89 3.25
CA LEU A 47 -27.31 4.14 2.45
C LEU A 47 -26.02 3.98 3.26
N ASP A 48 -25.99 4.42 4.53
CA ASP A 48 -24.85 4.22 5.42
C ASP A 48 -24.61 2.74 5.71
N SER A 49 -25.67 1.95 5.90
CA SER A 49 -25.57 0.50 6.03
C SER A 49 -24.98 -0.15 4.77
N LEU A 50 -25.40 0.29 3.58
CA LEU A 50 -24.88 -0.21 2.32
C LEU A 50 -23.39 0.14 2.14
N ILE A 51 -22.99 1.37 2.46
CA ILE A 51 -21.58 1.79 2.45
C ILE A 51 -20.75 0.91 3.38
N PHE A 52 -21.23 0.66 4.60
CA PHE A 52 -20.57 -0.20 5.56
C PHE A 52 -20.39 -1.63 5.04
N ASP A 53 -21.41 -2.20 4.42
CA ASP A 53 -21.34 -3.54 3.84
C ASP A 53 -20.33 -3.61 2.68
N ILE A 54 -20.27 -2.58 1.82
CA ILE A 54 -19.29 -2.52 0.73
C ILE A 54 -17.87 -2.36 1.29
N GLN A 55 -17.68 -1.55 2.34
CA GLN A 55 -16.38 -1.42 3.02
C GLN A 55 -15.90 -2.75 3.60
N SER A 56 -16.79 -3.51 4.24
CA SER A 56 -16.50 -4.85 4.76
C SER A 56 -16.10 -5.84 3.65
N GLN A 57 -16.74 -5.74 2.48
CA GLN A 57 -16.36 -6.55 1.31
C GLN A 57 -14.98 -6.17 0.78
N ILE A 58 -14.61 -4.88 0.78
CA ILE A 58 -13.26 -4.41 0.41
C ILE A 58 -12.22 -5.00 1.37
N GLU A 59 -12.46 -4.94 2.67
CA GLU A 59 -11.56 -5.52 3.68
C GLU A 59 -11.36 -7.03 3.45
N THR A 60 -12.44 -7.76 3.18
CA THR A 60 -12.40 -9.19 2.86
C THR A 60 -11.57 -9.49 1.60
N LEU A 61 -11.70 -8.68 0.55
CA LEU A 61 -10.90 -8.80 -0.67
C LEU A 61 -9.42 -8.52 -0.43
N GLU A 62 -9.10 -7.53 0.41
CA GLU A 62 -7.72 -7.24 0.79
C GLU A 62 -7.09 -8.38 1.61
N GLU A 63 -7.84 -9.00 2.52
CA GLU A 63 -7.40 -10.19 3.27
C GLU A 63 -7.21 -11.39 2.34
N TYR A 64 -8.15 -11.61 1.43
CA TYR A 64 -8.04 -12.67 0.43
C TYR A 64 -6.79 -12.49 -0.45
N LYS A 65 -6.51 -11.26 -0.91
CA LYS A 65 -5.28 -10.95 -1.66
C LYS A 65 -4.02 -11.32 -0.88
N ARG A 66 -3.96 -10.97 0.41
CA ARG A 66 -2.83 -11.31 1.29
C ARG A 66 -2.67 -12.82 1.44
N SER A 67 -3.77 -13.56 1.59
CA SER A 67 -3.77 -15.02 1.69
C SER A 67 -3.26 -15.66 0.41
N VAL A 68 -3.78 -15.26 -0.75
CA VAL A 68 -3.35 -15.76 -2.06
C VAL A 68 -1.86 -15.54 -2.28
N ILE A 69 -1.35 -14.35 -1.98
CA ILE A 69 0.08 -14.07 -2.10
C ILE A 69 0.88 -14.98 -1.18
N THR A 70 0.52 -15.04 0.10
CA THR A 70 1.25 -15.81 1.11
C THR A 70 1.27 -17.30 0.75
N GLU A 71 0.14 -17.86 0.35
CA GLU A 71 0.02 -19.26 -0.01
C GLU A 71 0.86 -19.61 -1.24
N ALA A 72 0.76 -18.82 -2.31
CA ALA A 72 1.53 -19.06 -3.53
C ALA A 72 3.05 -19.01 -3.31
N VAL A 73 3.55 -18.05 -2.48
CA VAL A 73 4.99 -17.90 -2.25
C VAL A 73 5.55 -18.83 -1.17
N THR A 74 4.70 -19.50 -0.40
CA THR A 74 5.15 -20.43 0.65
C THR A 74 4.82 -21.89 0.37
N LYS A 75 3.78 -22.17 -0.42
CA LYS A 75 3.32 -23.53 -0.73
C LYS A 75 3.34 -23.88 -2.21
N GLY A 76 3.60 -22.89 -3.10
CA GLY A 76 3.54 -23.09 -4.54
C GLY A 76 2.11 -23.12 -5.09
N LEU A 77 1.99 -23.55 -6.35
CA LEU A 77 0.70 -23.63 -7.06
C LEU A 77 0.17 -25.05 -7.21
N ASP A 78 1.00 -26.07 -6.94
CA ASP A 78 0.62 -27.47 -7.04
C ASP A 78 0.16 -27.98 -5.67
N ALA A 79 -1.12 -28.30 -5.54
CA ALA A 79 -1.74 -28.78 -4.31
C ALA A 79 -1.30 -30.21 -3.95
N ASP A 80 -0.82 -30.99 -4.93
CA ASP A 80 -0.47 -32.41 -4.76
C ASP A 80 1.03 -32.61 -4.49
N VAL A 81 1.83 -31.54 -4.37
CA VAL A 81 3.25 -31.60 -4.11
C VAL A 81 3.56 -32.15 -2.71
N GLU A 82 4.57 -33.00 -2.62
CA GLU A 82 5.05 -33.52 -1.32
C GLU A 82 5.64 -32.36 -0.49
N MET A 83 5.15 -32.18 0.73
CA MET A 83 5.56 -31.13 1.65
C MET A 83 6.61 -31.62 2.65
N LYS A 84 7.41 -30.68 3.18
CA LYS A 84 8.33 -30.88 4.31
C LYS A 84 8.23 -29.71 5.28
N ASP A 85 8.49 -29.93 6.55
CA ASP A 85 8.68 -28.87 7.52
C ASP A 85 9.88 -27.98 7.09
N SER A 86 9.64 -26.68 6.98
CA SER A 86 10.69 -25.71 6.66
C SER A 86 11.68 -25.47 7.81
N GLY A 87 11.33 -25.84 9.03
CA GLY A 87 12.05 -25.48 10.24
C GLY A 87 11.90 -23.99 10.62
N ILE A 88 11.05 -23.26 9.94
CA ILE A 88 10.78 -21.83 10.17
C ILE A 88 9.34 -21.66 10.67
N ALA A 89 9.17 -21.28 11.93
CA ALA A 89 7.87 -21.28 12.61
C ALA A 89 6.77 -20.48 11.90
N TRP A 90 7.12 -19.38 11.22
CA TRP A 90 6.14 -18.55 10.51
C TRP A 90 5.86 -19.00 9.08
N VAL A 91 6.65 -19.90 8.52
CA VAL A 91 6.45 -20.44 7.17
C VAL A 91 5.65 -21.74 7.23
N GLY A 92 5.96 -22.61 8.21
CA GLY A 92 5.38 -23.96 8.31
C GLY A 92 5.92 -24.89 7.23
N ASP A 93 5.03 -25.72 6.68
CA ASP A 93 5.38 -26.67 5.63
C ASP A 93 5.54 -26.02 4.27
N VAL A 94 6.54 -26.49 3.51
CA VAL A 94 6.90 -26.01 2.17
C VAL A 94 7.08 -27.20 1.21
N PRO A 95 6.98 -27.03 -0.12
CA PRO A 95 7.30 -28.07 -1.09
C PRO A 95 8.67 -28.68 -0.83
N LYS A 96 8.75 -30.00 -0.82
CA LYS A 96 9.94 -30.75 -0.42
C LYS A 96 11.17 -30.41 -1.28
N HIS A 97 10.97 -30.10 -2.54
CA HIS A 97 12.02 -29.77 -3.49
C HIS A 97 12.52 -28.31 -3.37
N TRP A 98 11.80 -27.44 -2.63
CA TRP A 98 12.26 -26.07 -2.43
C TRP A 98 13.46 -25.99 -1.49
N ILE A 99 14.33 -25.03 -1.75
CA ILE A 99 15.55 -24.79 -1.01
C ILE A 99 15.37 -23.57 -0.11
N LEU A 100 15.98 -23.60 1.08
CA LEU A 100 16.00 -22.48 2.02
C LEU A 100 17.43 -21.98 2.17
N HIS A 101 17.62 -20.70 1.90
CA HIS A 101 18.91 -20.03 2.08
C HIS A 101 18.72 -18.62 2.63
N PRO A 102 19.76 -18.05 3.26
CA PRO A 102 19.75 -16.63 3.60
C PRO A 102 19.65 -15.74 2.36
N LEU A 103 18.96 -14.62 2.48
CA LEU A 103 18.71 -13.65 1.40
C LEU A 103 19.99 -13.15 0.73
N TYR A 104 21.11 -13.03 1.48
CA TYR A 104 22.41 -12.63 0.90
C TYR A 104 22.95 -13.60 -0.16
N CYS A 105 22.43 -14.83 -0.23
CA CYS A 105 22.78 -15.75 -1.30
C CYS A 105 22.26 -15.31 -2.67
N TYR A 106 21.23 -14.48 -2.71
CA TYR A 106 20.51 -14.07 -3.93
C TYR A 106 20.61 -12.58 -4.21
N PHE A 107 20.74 -11.74 -3.17
CA PHE A 107 20.73 -10.29 -3.29
C PHE A 107 21.94 -9.66 -2.62
N GLY A 108 22.49 -8.66 -3.30
CA GLY A 108 23.51 -7.77 -2.76
C GLY A 108 22.95 -6.36 -2.54
N GLU A 109 23.50 -5.63 -1.57
CA GLU A 109 23.10 -4.24 -1.33
C GLU A 109 23.57 -3.34 -2.48
N ARG A 110 22.67 -2.49 -2.98
CA ARG A 110 23.00 -1.47 -3.96
C ARG A 110 23.35 -0.16 -3.23
N LYS A 111 24.61 0.23 -3.31
CA LYS A 111 25.16 1.46 -2.70
C LYS A 111 25.71 2.43 -3.76
N ASN A 112 25.02 2.59 -4.87
CA ASN A 112 25.44 3.49 -5.93
C ASN A 112 24.88 4.89 -5.64
N LYS A 113 25.74 5.85 -5.26
CA LYS A 113 25.32 7.21 -4.90
C LYS A 113 25.16 8.10 -6.14
N ASN A 114 24.16 8.97 -6.11
CA ASN A 114 23.95 10.05 -7.07
C ASN A 114 24.94 11.21 -6.81
N ALA A 115 26.22 10.91 -6.62
CA ALA A 115 27.23 11.86 -6.13
C ALA A 115 27.36 13.12 -6.96
N LEU A 116 27.11 13.04 -8.27
CA LEU A 116 27.16 14.16 -9.21
C LEU A 116 25.81 14.89 -9.34
N GLY A 117 24.73 14.38 -8.73
CA GLY A 117 23.40 14.97 -8.81
C GLY A 117 22.78 14.92 -10.21
N LEU A 118 23.25 14.02 -11.08
CA LEU A 118 22.81 13.96 -12.49
C LEU A 118 21.47 13.26 -12.67
N GLU A 119 21.16 12.30 -11.79
CA GLU A 119 19.89 11.59 -11.85
C GLU A 119 18.84 12.37 -11.06
N THR A 120 17.69 12.61 -11.71
CA THR A 120 16.61 13.46 -11.18
C THR A 120 15.28 12.74 -11.06
N ASN A 121 15.16 11.48 -11.54
CA ASN A 121 13.93 10.70 -11.40
C ASN A 121 13.78 10.24 -9.93
N LEU A 122 13.12 11.08 -9.12
CA LEU A 122 12.94 10.81 -7.69
C LEU A 122 11.88 9.74 -7.47
N LEU A 123 12.28 8.64 -6.84
CA LEU A 123 11.43 7.52 -6.47
C LEU A 123 11.19 7.47 -4.96
N SER A 124 10.03 6.96 -4.56
CA SER A 124 9.65 6.80 -3.16
C SER A 124 8.84 5.53 -2.96
N LEU A 125 9.06 4.84 -1.84
CA LEU A 125 8.23 3.71 -1.42
C LEU A 125 6.98 4.25 -0.72
N SER A 126 5.82 3.94 -1.28
CA SER A 126 4.51 4.33 -0.75
C SER A 126 3.58 3.12 -0.77
N TYR A 127 3.11 2.67 0.40
CA TYR A 127 2.17 1.54 0.54
C TYR A 127 2.53 0.30 -0.29
N GLY A 128 3.81 -0.10 -0.25
CA GLY A 128 4.30 -1.28 -0.98
C GLY A 128 4.56 -1.08 -2.48
N LYS A 129 4.41 0.13 -2.98
CA LYS A 129 4.67 0.49 -4.38
C LYS A 129 5.77 1.54 -4.48
N ILE A 130 6.61 1.44 -5.50
CA ILE A 130 7.56 2.50 -5.85
C ILE A 130 6.84 3.47 -6.78
N ILE A 131 6.78 4.73 -6.37
CA ILE A 131 6.12 5.82 -7.13
C ILE A 131 7.12 6.92 -7.45
N ARG A 132 6.89 7.63 -8.55
CA ARG A 132 7.62 8.87 -8.86
C ARG A 132 7.13 9.99 -7.96
N LYS A 133 8.07 10.83 -7.51
CA LYS A 133 7.78 12.09 -6.85
C LYS A 133 8.33 13.26 -7.67
N ASP A 134 7.61 14.37 -7.65
CA ASP A 134 8.14 15.60 -8.19
C ASP A 134 9.29 16.12 -7.33
N ILE A 135 10.48 16.19 -7.91
CA ILE A 135 11.70 16.67 -7.26
C ILE A 135 11.63 18.15 -6.89
N ASN A 136 10.72 18.92 -7.52
CA ASN A 136 10.52 20.35 -7.29
C ASN A 136 9.29 20.64 -6.41
N SER A 137 8.63 19.63 -5.86
CA SER A 137 7.41 19.85 -5.06
C SER A 137 7.71 20.62 -3.78
N ASN A 138 7.03 21.74 -3.55
CA ASN A 138 7.16 22.57 -2.35
C ASN A 138 6.46 21.97 -1.11
N GLY A 139 5.88 20.81 -1.21
CA GLY A 139 5.10 20.16 -0.15
C GLY A 139 5.78 18.92 0.42
N GLY A 140 6.72 19.10 1.32
CA GLY A 140 7.36 17.98 2.01
C GLY A 140 8.78 18.31 2.47
N LEU A 141 9.35 17.45 3.32
CA LEU A 141 10.76 17.51 3.75
C LEU A 141 11.66 16.99 2.61
N LEU A 142 11.79 17.75 1.51
CA LEU A 142 12.79 17.47 0.50
C LEU A 142 14.16 17.94 1.00
N PRO A 143 15.24 17.17 0.77
CA PRO A 143 16.58 17.59 1.15
C PRO A 143 17.07 18.72 0.22
N GLU A 144 18.04 19.52 0.68
CA GLU A 144 18.69 20.55 -0.13
C GLU A 144 19.44 19.95 -1.35
N SER A 145 19.82 18.67 -1.27
CA SER A 145 20.54 17.96 -2.33
C SER A 145 20.20 16.48 -2.33
N PHE A 146 20.13 15.89 -3.51
CA PHE A 146 19.92 14.45 -3.73
C PHE A 146 21.23 13.67 -3.94
N ASN A 147 22.38 14.27 -3.68
CA ASN A 147 23.69 13.63 -3.91
C ASN A 147 23.95 12.43 -3.00
N THR A 148 23.27 12.38 -1.86
CA THR A 148 23.36 11.25 -0.91
C THR A 148 22.40 10.11 -1.25
N TYR A 149 21.46 10.29 -2.19
CA TYR A 149 20.49 9.27 -2.57
C TYR A 149 21.18 8.13 -3.33
N ASN A 150 20.58 6.95 -3.27
CA ASN A 150 21.04 5.79 -4.03
C ASN A 150 20.39 5.78 -5.41
N ILE A 151 21.18 5.56 -6.44
CA ILE A 151 20.69 5.23 -7.78
C ILE A 151 20.24 3.77 -7.76
N VAL A 152 19.03 3.53 -8.21
CA VAL A 152 18.38 2.22 -8.28
C VAL A 152 17.98 1.91 -9.71
N GLU A 153 17.89 0.63 -10.03
CA GLU A 153 17.57 0.13 -11.35
C GLU A 153 16.26 -0.64 -11.32
N LYS A 154 15.73 -0.88 -12.53
CA LYS A 154 14.61 -1.80 -12.67
C LYS A 154 14.95 -3.14 -12.02
N ASP A 155 13.94 -3.72 -11.35
CA ASP A 155 13.99 -4.99 -10.62
C ASP A 155 14.80 -4.97 -9.31
N ASP A 156 15.33 -3.81 -8.88
CA ASP A 156 15.82 -3.66 -7.51
C ASP A 156 14.67 -3.73 -6.50
N ILE A 157 14.89 -4.43 -5.40
CA ILE A 157 13.93 -4.50 -4.29
C ILE A 157 14.33 -3.50 -3.22
N ILE A 158 13.36 -2.68 -2.82
CA ILE A 158 13.54 -1.63 -1.83
C ILE A 158 12.87 -2.03 -0.52
N ILE A 159 13.58 -1.83 0.58
CA ILE A 159 13.09 -2.08 1.93
C ILE A 159 13.19 -0.80 2.75
N ARG A 160 12.10 -0.42 3.41
CA ARG A 160 12.09 0.62 4.44
C ARG A 160 12.38 -0.01 5.80
N PRO A 161 13.62 0.13 6.33
CA PRO A 161 14.08 -0.65 7.48
C PRO A 161 13.83 0.03 8.83
N THR A 162 13.10 1.15 8.88
CA THR A 162 12.93 1.99 10.09
C THR A 162 11.53 1.90 10.67
N ASP A 163 11.39 2.21 11.97
CA ASP A 163 10.10 2.25 12.70
C ASP A 163 9.31 0.93 12.66
N LEU A 164 10.00 -0.18 12.69
CA LEU A 164 9.42 -1.53 12.51
C LEU A 164 8.33 -1.87 13.53
N GLN A 165 8.42 -1.38 14.77
CA GLN A 165 7.41 -1.65 15.80
C GLN A 165 6.33 -0.58 15.88
N ASN A 166 6.64 0.67 15.52
CA ASN A 166 5.71 1.78 15.67
C ASN A 166 4.71 1.87 14.50
N ASP A 167 5.18 1.58 13.28
CA ASP A 167 4.35 1.61 12.09
C ASP A 167 4.00 0.17 11.65
N LYS A 168 2.90 -0.35 12.16
CA LYS A 168 2.40 -1.71 11.85
C LYS A 168 1.52 -1.76 10.59
N ARG A 169 1.18 -0.62 9.99
CA ARG A 169 0.25 -0.51 8.85
C ARG A 169 0.96 -0.39 7.51
N SER A 170 2.09 0.31 7.45
CA SER A 170 2.83 0.52 6.21
C SER A 170 3.42 -0.77 5.68
N LEU A 171 3.28 -0.98 4.38
CA LEU A 171 4.02 -1.98 3.64
C LEU A 171 5.43 -1.46 3.39
N ARG A 172 6.43 -2.26 3.73
CA ARG A 172 7.84 -1.84 3.80
C ARG A 172 8.69 -2.31 2.64
N THR A 173 8.11 -3.11 1.74
CA THR A 173 8.80 -3.67 0.59
C THR A 173 8.22 -3.11 -0.71
N GLY A 174 9.07 -2.87 -1.70
CA GLY A 174 8.64 -2.45 -3.04
C GLY A 174 9.68 -2.86 -4.07
N ILE A 175 9.26 -3.06 -5.33
CA ILE A 175 10.14 -3.36 -6.44
C ILE A 175 10.20 -2.19 -7.40
N CYS A 176 11.41 -1.79 -7.82
CA CYS A 176 11.62 -0.74 -8.80
C CYS A 176 11.19 -1.22 -10.19
N ARG A 177 10.43 -0.39 -10.89
CA ARG A 177 10.00 -0.65 -12.26
C ARG A 177 10.82 0.15 -13.29
N GLU A 178 11.66 1.05 -12.80
CA GLU A 178 12.44 1.97 -13.61
C GLU A 178 13.71 2.42 -12.89
N HIS A 179 14.60 3.05 -13.65
CA HIS A 179 15.80 3.71 -13.15
C HIS A 179 15.43 5.02 -12.44
N GLY A 180 16.14 5.35 -11.36
CA GLY A 180 15.96 6.60 -10.63
C GLY A 180 16.74 6.66 -9.33
N ILE A 181 16.43 7.62 -8.48
CA ILE A 181 17.06 7.81 -7.18
C ILE A 181 16.07 7.58 -6.03
N ILE A 182 16.55 6.98 -4.96
CA ILE A 182 15.77 6.76 -3.75
C ILE A 182 16.59 7.13 -2.50
N THR A 183 15.92 7.53 -1.44
CA THR A 183 16.60 7.91 -0.19
C THR A 183 17.54 6.81 0.31
N SER A 184 18.72 7.19 0.77
CA SER A 184 19.67 6.26 1.37
C SER A 184 19.27 5.74 2.77
N ALA A 185 18.14 6.23 3.30
CA ALA A 185 17.53 5.67 4.50
C ALA A 185 16.86 4.30 4.23
N TYR A 186 16.64 3.96 2.96
CA TYR A 186 16.12 2.65 2.55
C TYR A 186 17.26 1.71 2.14
N ILE A 187 17.02 0.42 2.33
CA ILE A 187 17.88 -0.63 1.79
C ILE A 187 17.44 -0.88 0.35
N ALA A 188 18.34 -0.73 -0.61
CA ALA A 188 18.14 -1.13 -1.99
C ALA A 188 18.93 -2.41 -2.27
N MET A 189 18.30 -3.40 -2.88
CA MET A 189 18.89 -4.71 -3.14
C MET A 189 18.80 -5.05 -4.62
N LYS A 190 19.92 -5.53 -5.17
CA LYS A 190 20.01 -6.07 -6.54
C LYS A 190 20.21 -7.58 -6.51
N ALA A 191 19.62 -8.27 -7.46
CA ALA A 191 19.89 -9.69 -7.67
C ALA A 191 21.37 -9.90 -8.07
N ILE A 192 22.02 -10.91 -7.45
CA ILE A 192 23.41 -11.33 -7.73
C ILE A 192 23.47 -12.74 -8.30
N LYS A 193 22.32 -13.40 -8.43
CA LYS A 193 22.12 -14.69 -9.08
C LYS A 193 20.95 -14.62 -10.05
N PRO A 194 20.83 -15.57 -11.01
CA PRO A 194 19.70 -15.66 -11.92
C PRO A 194 18.46 -16.17 -11.17
N VAL A 195 17.70 -15.25 -10.56
CA VAL A 195 16.44 -15.49 -9.84
C VAL A 195 15.39 -14.50 -10.34
N SER A 196 14.12 -14.73 -10.02
CA SER A 196 13.05 -13.77 -10.28
C SER A 196 12.96 -12.73 -9.16
N PRO A 197 13.37 -11.46 -9.36
CA PRO A 197 13.22 -10.43 -8.33
C PRO A 197 11.76 -10.21 -7.94
N GLU A 198 10.82 -10.38 -8.87
CA GLU A 198 9.39 -10.25 -8.61
C GLU A 198 8.88 -11.33 -7.65
N TYR A 199 9.33 -12.59 -7.79
CA TYR A 199 9.01 -13.65 -6.83
C TYR A 199 9.51 -13.30 -5.43
N PHE A 200 10.78 -12.90 -5.31
CA PHE A 200 11.34 -12.50 -4.02
C PHE A 200 10.68 -11.26 -3.44
N HIS A 201 10.22 -10.33 -4.26
CA HIS A 201 9.43 -9.20 -3.79
C HIS A 201 8.09 -9.67 -3.19
N TYR A 202 7.36 -10.59 -3.84
CA TYR A 202 6.13 -11.16 -3.29
C TYR A 202 6.40 -11.94 -2.00
N LEU A 203 7.48 -12.71 -1.92
CA LEU A 203 7.88 -13.43 -0.71
C LEU A 203 8.19 -12.46 0.45
N LEU A 204 8.98 -11.43 0.20
CA LEU A 204 9.29 -10.41 1.21
C LEU A 204 8.07 -9.58 1.60
N HIS A 205 7.14 -9.36 0.67
CA HIS A 205 5.84 -8.75 0.97
C HIS A 205 5.00 -9.63 1.90
N ALA A 206 4.92 -10.94 1.64
CA ALA A 206 4.25 -11.87 2.55
C ALA A 206 4.89 -11.86 3.93
N TYR A 207 6.22 -11.84 4.02
CA TYR A 207 6.95 -11.73 5.28
C TYR A 207 6.71 -10.40 6.01
N ASP A 208 6.53 -9.31 5.28
CA ASP A 208 6.14 -8.01 5.83
C ASP A 208 4.74 -8.05 6.45
N VAL A 209 3.78 -8.62 5.71
CA VAL A 209 2.41 -8.83 6.20
C VAL A 209 2.39 -9.70 7.46
N MET A 210 3.16 -10.77 7.49
CA MET A 210 3.33 -11.66 8.65
C MET A 210 4.20 -11.06 9.76
N LYS A 211 4.73 -9.84 9.59
CA LYS A 211 5.58 -9.14 10.58
C LYS A 211 6.88 -9.89 10.95
N VAL A 212 7.41 -10.69 10.03
CA VAL A 212 8.58 -11.57 10.26
C VAL A 212 9.81 -10.80 10.72
N PHE A 213 10.13 -9.67 10.05
CA PHE A 213 11.34 -8.90 10.36
C PHE A 213 11.12 -7.75 11.35
N TYR A 214 9.93 -7.61 11.93
CA TYR A 214 9.62 -6.53 12.86
C TYR A 214 10.35 -6.65 14.20
N ASN A 215 10.71 -7.85 14.59
CA ASN A 215 11.45 -8.11 15.82
C ASN A 215 12.98 -8.23 15.60
N MET A 216 13.45 -8.05 14.36
CA MET A 216 14.88 -8.16 14.03
C MET A 216 15.64 -6.85 14.25
N GLY A 217 14.93 -5.71 14.38
CA GLY A 217 15.54 -4.39 14.50
C GLY A 217 16.14 -4.12 15.87
N ASN A 218 17.20 -3.30 15.90
CA ASN A 218 17.91 -2.88 17.10
C ASN A 218 17.75 -1.38 17.36
N GLY A 219 17.86 -0.98 18.65
CA GLY A 219 17.84 0.40 19.09
C GLY A 219 16.45 1.03 19.24
N VAL A 220 16.39 2.30 19.65
CA VAL A 220 15.15 3.03 19.97
C VAL A 220 14.20 3.16 18.75
N ARG A 221 14.75 3.27 17.55
CA ARG A 221 13.97 3.33 16.28
C ARG A 221 13.86 1.99 15.59
N GLN A 222 14.41 0.94 16.16
CA GLN A 222 14.36 -0.44 15.64
C GLN A 222 14.57 -0.50 14.12
N GLY A 223 15.70 0.10 13.70
CA GLY A 223 16.16 0.04 12.33
C GLY A 223 16.91 -1.27 12.08
N LEU A 224 16.76 -1.80 10.85
CA LEU A 224 17.58 -2.88 10.33
C LEU A 224 18.60 -2.32 9.34
N ASN A 225 19.81 -2.86 9.35
CA ASN A 225 20.76 -2.66 8.27
C ASN A 225 20.72 -3.87 7.30
N PHE A 226 21.35 -3.73 6.13
CA PHE A 226 21.38 -4.81 5.14
C PHE A 226 22.04 -6.09 5.68
N SER A 227 23.11 -5.97 6.50
CA SER A 227 23.81 -7.14 7.05
C SER A 227 22.90 -7.97 7.97
N GLU A 228 22.01 -7.33 8.71
CA GLU A 228 21.02 -8.02 9.55
C GLU A 228 19.87 -8.57 8.69
N PHE A 229 19.28 -7.73 7.84
CA PHE A 229 18.16 -8.12 6.99
C PHE A 229 18.51 -9.25 6.02
N SER A 230 19.70 -9.24 5.45
CA SER A 230 20.15 -10.24 4.47
C SER A 230 20.34 -11.64 5.03
N ARG A 231 20.33 -11.82 6.35
CA ARG A 231 20.34 -13.14 7.02
C ARG A 231 18.97 -13.79 7.09
N LEU A 232 17.91 -13.06 6.71
CA LEU A 232 16.56 -13.59 6.65
C LEU A 232 16.54 -14.83 5.74
N MET A 233 15.99 -15.95 6.24
CA MET A 233 15.82 -17.16 5.46
C MET A 233 14.70 -16.97 4.46
N VAL A 234 14.96 -17.29 3.20
CA VAL A 234 14.03 -17.17 2.08
C VAL A 234 13.88 -18.50 1.35
N LEU A 235 12.73 -18.69 0.72
CA LEU A 235 12.36 -19.87 -0.04
C LEU A 235 12.80 -19.69 -1.50
N GLU A 236 13.43 -20.70 -2.07
CA GLU A 236 13.84 -20.76 -3.46
C GLU A 236 13.17 -21.93 -4.18
N PRO A 237 12.06 -21.70 -4.88
CA PRO A 237 11.57 -22.62 -5.91
C PRO A 237 12.54 -22.68 -7.10
N PRO A 238 12.45 -23.71 -7.97
CA PRO A 238 13.04 -23.65 -9.30
C PRO A 238 12.61 -22.42 -10.08
N ILE A 239 13.46 -21.88 -10.97
CA ILE A 239 13.21 -20.61 -11.66
C ILE A 239 11.92 -20.61 -12.50
N GLU A 240 11.57 -21.74 -13.09
CA GLU A 240 10.34 -21.96 -13.84
C GLU A 240 9.11 -21.80 -12.93
N GLU A 241 9.20 -22.34 -11.71
CA GLU A 241 8.14 -22.24 -10.71
C GLU A 241 8.04 -20.83 -10.13
N GLN A 242 9.18 -20.13 -9.88
CA GLN A 242 9.18 -18.72 -9.52
C GLN A 242 8.40 -17.87 -10.54
N ASN A 243 8.66 -18.09 -11.84
CA ASN A 243 8.01 -17.36 -12.92
C ASN A 243 6.52 -17.71 -13.04
N ALA A 244 6.15 -18.98 -12.84
CA ALA A 244 4.75 -19.42 -12.82
C ALA A 244 3.98 -18.76 -11.67
N ILE A 245 4.55 -18.73 -10.47
CA ILE A 245 3.98 -18.06 -9.29
C ILE A 245 3.80 -16.57 -9.56
N VAL A 246 4.80 -15.90 -10.12
CA VAL A 246 4.71 -14.47 -10.47
C VAL A 246 3.58 -14.20 -11.47
N SER A 247 3.46 -15.03 -12.52
CA SER A 247 2.41 -14.88 -13.53
C SER A 247 1.03 -15.06 -12.92
N TYR A 248 0.84 -16.09 -12.12
CA TYR A 248 -0.40 -16.35 -11.37
C TYR A 248 -0.77 -15.19 -10.44
N LEU A 249 0.22 -14.70 -9.64
CA LEU A 249 -0.02 -13.63 -8.69
C LEU A 249 -0.33 -12.30 -9.37
N LYS A 250 0.29 -11.99 -10.51
CA LYS A 250 -0.04 -10.79 -11.30
C LYS A 250 -1.51 -10.83 -11.72
N GLU A 251 -1.95 -11.91 -12.36
CA GLU A 251 -3.32 -12.08 -12.82
C GLU A 251 -4.30 -11.96 -11.66
N LYS A 252 -4.08 -12.73 -10.58
CA LYS A 252 -4.98 -12.73 -9.42
C LYS A 252 -5.02 -11.41 -8.66
N CYS A 253 -3.87 -10.76 -8.47
CA CYS A 253 -3.83 -9.45 -7.83
C CYS A 253 -4.52 -8.38 -8.66
N ASP A 254 -4.37 -8.41 -9.99
CA ASP A 254 -5.03 -7.45 -10.89
C ASP A 254 -6.55 -7.64 -10.88
N GLU A 255 -7.06 -8.88 -10.89
CA GLU A 255 -8.48 -9.21 -10.74
C GLU A 255 -9.06 -8.65 -9.42
N ILE A 256 -8.35 -8.89 -8.30
CA ILE A 256 -8.80 -8.43 -6.97
C ILE A 256 -8.74 -6.90 -6.88
N ASP A 257 -7.66 -6.27 -7.38
CA ASP A 257 -7.51 -4.81 -7.36
C ASP A 257 -8.60 -4.12 -8.20
N LEU A 258 -9.00 -4.72 -9.34
CA LEU A 258 -10.13 -4.25 -10.14
C LEU A 258 -11.44 -4.31 -9.34
N ALA A 259 -11.73 -5.45 -8.70
CA ALA A 259 -12.94 -5.61 -7.89
C ALA A 259 -12.98 -4.61 -6.71
N ILE A 260 -11.83 -4.35 -6.05
CA ILE A 260 -11.73 -3.34 -4.99
C ILE A 260 -11.98 -1.93 -5.55
N SER A 261 -11.44 -1.62 -6.74
CA SER A 261 -11.63 -0.32 -7.40
C SER A 261 -13.10 -0.07 -7.74
N GLU A 262 -13.79 -1.07 -8.29
CA GLU A 262 -15.23 -1.01 -8.61
C GLU A 262 -16.07 -0.76 -7.35
N LYS A 263 -15.75 -1.44 -6.23
CA LYS A 263 -16.44 -1.23 -4.96
C LYS A 263 -16.21 0.16 -4.38
N LYS A 264 -15.01 0.71 -4.49
CA LYS A 264 -14.72 2.10 -4.10
C LYS A 264 -15.53 3.09 -4.92
N GLN A 265 -15.66 2.86 -6.22
CA GLN A 265 -16.48 3.70 -7.09
C GLN A 265 -17.98 3.62 -6.73
N GLN A 266 -18.47 2.43 -6.32
CA GLN A 266 -19.82 2.28 -5.80
C GLN A 266 -20.06 3.13 -4.55
N ILE A 267 -19.11 3.15 -3.60
CA ILE A 267 -19.19 4.01 -2.41
C ILE A 267 -19.27 5.48 -2.80
N GLU A 268 -18.38 5.94 -3.69
CA GLU A 268 -18.39 7.33 -4.18
C GLU A 268 -19.76 7.71 -4.78
N THR A 269 -20.33 6.83 -5.61
CA THR A 269 -21.67 7.05 -6.22
C THR A 269 -22.78 7.13 -5.16
N ILE A 270 -22.73 6.28 -4.13
CA ILE A 270 -23.71 6.27 -3.03
C ILE A 270 -23.57 7.55 -2.20
N GLU A 271 -22.34 7.98 -1.91
CA GLU A 271 -22.09 9.24 -1.19
C GLU A 271 -22.57 10.47 -1.96
N GLU A 272 -22.42 10.50 -3.28
CA GLU A 272 -22.95 11.55 -4.14
C GLU A 272 -24.49 11.54 -4.14
N TYR A 273 -25.12 10.37 -4.25
CA TYR A 273 -26.56 10.22 -4.15
C TYR A 273 -27.10 10.69 -2.79
N LYS A 274 -26.45 10.29 -1.69
CA LYS A 274 -26.79 10.74 -0.35
C LYS A 274 -26.73 12.28 -0.21
N LYS A 275 -25.75 12.93 -0.84
CA LYS A 275 -25.68 14.39 -0.89
C LYS A 275 -26.87 14.99 -1.66
N SER A 276 -27.25 14.41 -2.81
CA SER A 276 -28.38 14.92 -3.59
C SER A 276 -29.71 14.84 -2.84
N LEU A 277 -29.95 13.76 -2.08
CA LEU A 277 -31.15 13.62 -1.24
C LEU A 277 -31.30 14.74 -0.19
N ILE A 278 -30.19 15.30 0.26
CA ILE A 278 -30.21 16.39 1.26
C ILE A 278 -30.38 17.76 0.60
N PHE A 279 -29.90 17.93 -0.64
CA PHE A 279 -29.79 19.25 -1.29
C PHE A 279 -30.82 19.48 -2.41
N GLU A 280 -31.51 18.47 -2.90
CA GLU A 280 -32.61 18.57 -3.88
C GLU A 280 -33.98 18.45 -3.21
#